data_30acce936efcff466f9b8c14d82b5724
#
_entry.id   30acce936efcff466f9b8c14d82b5724
#
_cell.length_a   1.000
_cell.length_b   1.000
_cell.length_c   1.000
_cell.angle_alpha   90.00
_cell.angle_beta   90.00
_cell.angle_gamma   90.00
#
_symmetry.space_group_name_H-M   'P 1'
#
loop_
_entity.id
_entity.type
_entity.pdbx_description
1 polymer ?
#
loop_
_entity_poly.entity_id
_entity_poly.type
_entity_poly.pdbx_seq_one_letter_code
_entity_poly.pdbx_strand_id
1 'polypeptide(L)'
;MEQITAKREKRKSLLRIAIPIILSSCLQISYDITDMFWVGKLGSGEVAAVGTAGFYIKLGWSLISVITIGTMVSVSHSIGAEKKDRIQHFISCGIRSTFVLGIFYALFVFMLAEPLISLFNIERPEVNTMAQNYLRISSITVLIKKRWRIDIEIFFRLAGRSDRYGRASRYQASGG
;
A
#
# COMPACT_ATOMS: atom_id res chain seq x y z
N MET A 1 -2.98 -41.05 -5.03
CA MET A 1 -4.25 -40.31 -4.90
C MET A 1 -4.16 -39.14 -3.92
N GLU A 2 -3.49 -39.32 -2.80
CA GLU A 2 -3.35 -38.31 -1.74
C GLU A 2 -2.66 -37.00 -2.17
N GLN A 3 -1.61 -37.09 -3.01
CA GLN A 3 -0.91 -35.90 -3.52
C GLN A 3 -1.79 -35.05 -4.47
N ILE A 4 -2.69 -35.66 -5.23
CA ILE A 4 -3.59 -34.97 -6.15
C ILE A 4 -4.67 -34.22 -5.36
N THR A 5 -5.18 -34.83 -4.29
CA THR A 5 -6.17 -34.21 -3.39
C THR A 5 -5.58 -33.03 -2.64
N ALA A 6 -4.37 -33.16 -2.09
CA ALA A 6 -3.66 -32.10 -1.41
C ALA A 6 -3.33 -30.90 -2.35
N LYS A 7 -2.99 -31.18 -3.60
CA LYS A 7 -2.75 -30.15 -4.62
C LYS A 7 -4.04 -29.41 -5.00
N ARG A 8 -5.17 -30.10 -5.03
CA ARG A 8 -6.50 -29.55 -5.32
C ARG A 8 -7.01 -28.66 -4.18
N GLU A 9 -6.80 -29.08 -2.95
CA GLU A 9 -7.11 -28.28 -1.74
C GLU A 9 -6.29 -27.00 -1.65
N LYS A 10 -4.97 -27.09 -1.87
CA LYS A 10 -4.09 -25.91 -1.94
C LYS A 10 -4.53 -24.93 -3.02
N ARG A 11 -4.90 -25.42 -4.21
CA ARG A 11 -5.37 -24.58 -5.31
C ARG A 11 -6.70 -23.88 -4.98
N LYS A 12 -7.65 -24.57 -4.35
CA LYS A 12 -8.91 -23.96 -3.89
C LYS A 12 -8.67 -22.90 -2.83
N SER A 13 -7.76 -23.14 -1.90
CA SER A 13 -7.39 -22.17 -0.88
C SER A 13 -6.73 -20.93 -1.47
N LEU A 14 -5.84 -21.09 -2.45
CA LEU A 14 -5.20 -19.99 -3.19
C LEU A 14 -6.23 -19.17 -3.97
N LEU A 15 -7.16 -19.82 -4.69
CA LEU A 15 -8.21 -19.13 -5.44
C LEU A 15 -9.13 -18.33 -4.53
N ARG A 16 -9.50 -18.87 -3.36
CA ARG A 16 -10.34 -18.16 -2.38
C ARG A 16 -9.69 -16.86 -1.87
N ILE A 17 -8.35 -16.80 -1.82
CA ILE A 17 -7.61 -15.60 -1.44
C ILE A 17 -7.38 -14.69 -2.64
N ALA A 18 -7.13 -15.26 -3.81
CA ALA A 18 -6.81 -14.51 -5.02
C ALA A 18 -8.03 -13.73 -5.58
N ILE A 19 -9.22 -14.34 -5.56
CA ILE A 19 -10.44 -13.71 -6.12
C ILE A 19 -10.76 -12.35 -5.48
N PRO A 20 -10.81 -12.19 -4.14
CA PRO A 20 -11.03 -10.88 -3.52
C PRO A 20 -9.96 -9.85 -3.87
N ILE A 21 -8.69 -10.28 -3.99
CA ILE A 21 -7.58 -9.40 -4.34
C ILE A 21 -7.72 -8.91 -5.78
N ILE A 22 -8.03 -9.81 -6.71
CA ILE A 22 -8.26 -9.47 -8.12
C ILE A 22 -9.44 -8.49 -8.24
N LEU A 23 -10.54 -8.77 -7.55
CA LEU A 23 -11.72 -7.90 -7.57
C LEU A 23 -11.41 -6.50 -7.03
N SER A 24 -10.68 -6.41 -5.92
CA SER A 24 -10.21 -5.13 -5.38
C SER A 24 -9.32 -4.37 -6.37
N SER A 25 -8.43 -5.09 -7.07
CA SER A 25 -7.55 -4.48 -8.07
C SER A 25 -8.33 -3.99 -9.28
N CYS A 26 -9.33 -4.73 -9.73
CA CYS A 26 -10.23 -4.29 -10.82
C CYS A 26 -11.01 -3.03 -10.43
N LEU A 27 -11.54 -2.98 -9.21
CA LEU A 27 -12.23 -1.79 -8.70
C LEU A 27 -11.28 -0.58 -8.63
N GLN A 28 -10.04 -0.77 -8.18
CA GLN A 28 -9.04 0.28 -8.14
C GLN A 28 -8.71 0.82 -9.53
N ILE A 29 -8.50 -0.06 -10.51
CA ILE A 29 -8.22 0.33 -11.90
C ILE A 29 -9.42 1.08 -12.49
N SER A 30 -10.65 0.61 -12.24
CA SER A 30 -11.86 1.28 -12.70
C SER A 30 -11.99 2.69 -12.10
N TYR A 31 -11.63 2.85 -10.82
CA TYR A 31 -11.58 4.16 -10.17
C TYR A 31 -10.54 5.07 -10.83
N ASP A 32 -9.33 4.58 -11.06
CA ASP A 32 -8.25 5.38 -11.68
C ASP A 32 -8.62 5.82 -13.12
N ILE A 33 -9.28 4.95 -13.89
CA ILE A 33 -9.77 5.29 -15.24
C ILE A 33 -10.87 6.35 -15.17
N THR A 34 -11.81 6.21 -14.24
CA THR A 34 -12.90 7.17 -14.05
C THR A 34 -12.37 8.54 -13.64
N ASP A 35 -11.39 8.58 -12.73
CA ASP A 35 -10.73 9.81 -12.29
C ASP A 35 -10.06 10.52 -13.48
N MET A 36 -9.28 9.79 -14.28
CA MET A 36 -8.65 10.32 -15.50
C MET A 36 -9.66 10.78 -16.55
N PHE A 37 -10.81 10.12 -16.67
CA PHE A 37 -11.87 10.55 -17.57
C PHE A 37 -12.44 11.93 -17.18
N TRP A 38 -12.66 12.15 -15.88
CA TRP A 38 -13.14 13.44 -15.38
C TRP A 38 -12.10 14.56 -15.55
N VAL A 39 -10.83 14.26 -15.25
CA VAL A 39 -9.73 15.20 -15.49
C VAL A 39 -9.61 15.52 -16.99
N GLY A 40 -9.80 14.53 -17.86
CA GLY A 40 -9.78 14.72 -19.31
C GLY A 40 -10.84 15.68 -19.84
N LYS A 41 -11.98 15.84 -19.15
CA LYS A 41 -13.00 16.82 -19.50
C LYS A 41 -12.59 18.27 -19.21
N LEU A 42 -11.65 18.48 -18.30
CA LEU A 42 -11.14 19.82 -17.97
C LEU A 42 -10.19 20.34 -19.06
N GLY A 43 -9.42 19.45 -19.68
CA GLY A 43 -8.53 19.77 -20.77
C GLY A 43 -7.27 18.92 -20.83
N SER A 44 -6.54 19.02 -21.93
CA SER A 44 -5.29 18.25 -22.13
C SER A 44 -4.15 18.73 -21.21
N GLY A 45 -4.16 20.00 -20.82
CA GLY A 45 -3.19 20.57 -19.91
C GLY A 45 -3.30 20.00 -18.51
N GLU A 46 -4.52 19.87 -18.01
CA GLU A 46 -4.83 19.31 -16.68
C GLU A 46 -4.47 17.82 -16.61
N VAL A 47 -4.73 17.07 -17.68
CA VAL A 47 -4.31 15.67 -17.78
C VAL A 47 -2.79 15.55 -17.74
N ALA A 48 -2.07 16.42 -18.43
CA ALA A 48 -0.61 16.45 -18.41
C ALA A 48 -0.08 16.79 -17.01
N ALA A 49 -0.67 17.79 -16.34
CA ALA A 49 -0.29 18.19 -15.00
C ALA A 49 -0.49 17.05 -13.97
N VAL A 50 -1.67 16.42 -13.97
CA VAL A 50 -2.00 15.30 -13.07
C VAL A 50 -1.15 14.07 -13.38
N GLY A 51 -0.92 13.77 -14.66
CA GLY A 51 -0.09 12.65 -15.10
C GLY A 51 1.37 12.79 -14.64
N THR A 52 1.96 13.97 -14.86
CA THR A 52 3.34 14.28 -14.47
C THR A 52 3.53 14.22 -12.95
N ALA A 53 2.68 14.90 -12.20
CA ALA A 53 2.73 14.86 -10.74
C ALA A 53 2.40 13.46 -10.19
N GLY A 54 1.46 12.75 -10.82
CA GLY A 54 1.08 11.38 -10.49
C GLY A 54 2.23 10.39 -10.61
N PHE A 55 3.15 10.61 -11.53
CA PHE A 55 4.36 9.80 -11.67
C PHE A 55 5.20 9.83 -10.36
N TYR A 56 5.46 11.02 -9.82
CA TYR A 56 6.20 11.15 -8.57
C TYR A 56 5.44 10.56 -7.37
N ILE A 57 4.13 10.74 -7.33
CA ILE A 57 3.29 10.13 -6.28
C ILE A 57 3.39 8.60 -6.34
N LYS A 58 3.29 7.99 -7.52
CA LYS A 58 3.44 6.54 -7.71
C LYS A 58 4.84 6.05 -7.34
N LEU A 59 5.88 6.83 -7.66
CA LEU A 59 7.26 6.52 -7.28
C LEU A 59 7.42 6.48 -5.75
N GLY A 60 6.88 7.45 -5.02
CA GLY A 60 6.85 7.45 -3.57
C GLY A 60 6.10 6.23 -3.00
N TRP A 61 5.00 5.84 -3.61
CA TRP A 61 4.26 4.63 -3.26
C TRP A 61 5.08 3.37 -3.43
N SER A 62 5.85 3.27 -4.51
CA SER A 62 6.73 2.13 -4.78
C SER A 62 7.83 2.01 -3.74
N LEU A 63 8.49 3.11 -3.39
CA LEU A 63 9.52 3.14 -2.35
C LEU A 63 9.00 2.65 -0.99
N ILE A 64 7.84 3.15 -0.58
CA ILE A 64 7.24 2.72 0.69
C ILE A 64 6.78 1.25 0.62
N SER A 65 6.35 0.76 -0.55
CA SER A 65 5.92 -0.63 -0.73
C SER A 65 7.06 -1.62 -0.49
N VAL A 66 8.30 -1.28 -0.79
CA VAL A 66 9.48 -2.12 -0.49
C VAL A 66 9.57 -2.41 1.02
N ILE A 67 9.44 -1.37 1.86
CA ILE A 67 9.48 -1.55 3.33
C ILE A 67 8.28 -2.37 3.80
N THR A 68 7.10 -2.09 3.26
CA THR A 68 5.86 -2.78 3.65
C THR A 68 5.94 -4.27 3.33
N ILE A 69 6.40 -4.63 2.13
CA ILE A 69 6.56 -6.04 1.71
C ILE A 69 7.64 -6.72 2.55
N GLY A 70 8.78 -6.06 2.79
CA GLY A 70 9.85 -6.60 3.63
C GLY A 70 9.38 -6.88 5.06
N THR A 71 8.62 -5.95 5.64
CA THR A 71 8.02 -6.12 6.98
C THR A 71 7.02 -7.29 6.99
N MET A 72 6.17 -7.38 5.97
CA MET A 72 5.16 -8.44 5.86
C MET A 72 5.80 -9.83 5.76
N VAL A 73 6.87 -9.98 4.99
CA VAL A 73 7.65 -11.23 4.87
C VAL A 73 8.28 -11.59 6.21
N SER A 74 8.95 -10.64 6.88
CA SER A 74 9.61 -10.85 8.16
C SER A 74 8.64 -11.26 9.27
N VAL A 75 7.48 -10.61 9.32
CA VAL A 75 6.38 -10.95 10.24
C VAL A 75 5.83 -12.34 9.92
N SER A 76 5.61 -12.67 8.65
CA SER A 76 5.10 -14.00 8.24
C SER A 76 6.06 -15.13 8.64
N HIS A 77 7.36 -14.92 8.45
CA HIS A 77 8.41 -15.84 8.90
C HIS A 77 8.44 -16.02 10.43
N SER A 78 8.33 -14.91 11.16
CA SER A 78 8.33 -14.95 12.64
C SER A 78 7.10 -15.66 13.20
N ILE A 79 5.98 -15.55 12.50
CA ILE A 79 4.75 -16.28 12.82
C ILE A 79 4.92 -17.78 12.60
N GLY A 80 5.54 -18.19 11.48
CA GLY A 80 5.83 -19.61 11.20
C GLY A 80 6.82 -20.24 12.19
N ALA A 81 7.73 -19.41 12.74
CA ALA A 81 8.70 -19.81 13.77
C ALA A 81 8.18 -19.69 15.21
N GLU A 82 6.92 -19.32 15.44
CA GLU A 82 6.26 -19.12 16.74
C GLU A 82 6.94 -18.11 17.69
N LYS A 83 7.80 -17.23 17.15
CA LYS A 83 8.57 -16.23 17.92
C LYS A 83 7.76 -14.93 18.08
N LYS A 84 6.90 -14.86 19.09
CA LYS A 84 5.99 -13.71 19.32
C LYS A 84 6.72 -12.38 19.54
N ASP A 85 7.85 -12.38 20.24
CA ASP A 85 8.62 -11.14 20.53
C ASP A 85 9.18 -10.50 19.25
N ARG A 86 9.61 -11.31 18.28
CA ARG A 86 10.09 -10.83 16.98
C ARG A 86 8.99 -10.20 16.13
N ILE A 87 7.75 -10.67 16.26
CA ILE A 87 6.60 -10.14 15.51
C ILE A 87 6.38 -8.66 15.85
N GLN A 88 6.31 -8.35 17.15
CA GLN A 88 6.12 -6.98 17.62
C GLN A 88 7.29 -6.07 17.22
N HIS A 89 8.51 -6.59 17.31
CA HIS A 89 9.70 -5.85 16.90
C HIS A 89 9.68 -5.50 15.41
N PHE A 90 9.39 -6.46 14.52
CA PHE A 90 9.34 -6.21 13.06
C PHE A 90 8.20 -5.26 12.68
N ILE A 91 7.04 -5.35 13.31
CA ILE A 91 5.92 -4.42 13.09
C ILE A 91 6.33 -3.00 13.48
N SER A 92 6.89 -2.82 14.68
CA SER A 92 7.32 -1.51 15.17
C SER A 92 8.42 -0.89 14.31
N CYS A 93 9.41 -1.70 13.89
CA CYS A 93 10.45 -1.27 12.96
C CYS A 93 9.86 -0.88 11.60
N GLY A 94 8.97 -1.68 11.04
CA GLY A 94 8.32 -1.40 9.75
C GLY A 94 7.54 -0.09 9.77
N ILE A 95 6.76 0.16 10.83
CA ILE A 95 6.00 1.39 11.00
C ILE A 95 6.94 2.60 11.09
N ARG A 96 7.98 2.53 11.94
CA ARG A 96 8.96 3.60 12.09
C ARG A 96 9.68 3.90 10.78
N SER A 97 10.17 2.86 10.09
CA SER A 97 10.88 3.02 8.82
C SER A 97 9.99 3.62 7.73
N THR A 98 8.73 3.19 7.65
CA THR A 98 7.75 3.75 6.70
C THR A 98 7.46 5.22 7.01
N PHE A 99 7.37 5.59 8.28
CA PHE A 99 7.12 6.96 8.70
C PHE A 99 8.30 7.88 8.37
N VAL A 100 9.52 7.46 8.72
CA VAL A 100 10.76 8.21 8.42
C VAL A 100 10.94 8.39 6.92
N LEU A 101 10.83 7.30 6.15
CA LEU A 101 10.95 7.37 4.68
C LEU A 101 9.84 8.22 4.06
N GLY A 102 8.61 8.11 4.56
CA GLY A 102 7.47 8.89 4.07
C GLY A 102 7.65 10.39 4.31
N ILE A 103 8.11 10.80 5.49
CA ILE A 103 8.41 12.22 5.79
C ILE A 103 9.56 12.71 4.91
N PHE A 104 10.64 11.94 4.83
CA PHE A 104 11.80 12.30 4.01
C PHE A 104 11.41 12.47 2.54
N TYR A 105 10.64 11.52 1.99
CA TYR A 105 10.16 11.60 0.62
C TYR A 105 9.22 12.78 0.37
N ALA A 106 8.28 13.03 1.29
CA ALA A 106 7.36 14.15 1.16
C ALA A 106 8.08 15.50 1.23
N LEU A 107 9.05 15.63 2.14
CA LEU A 107 9.87 16.84 2.25
C LEU A 107 10.73 17.03 0.99
N PHE A 108 11.34 15.96 0.50
CA PHE A 108 12.11 15.95 -0.74
C PHE A 108 11.27 16.43 -1.93
N VAL A 109 10.10 15.83 -2.13
CA VAL A 109 9.18 16.19 -3.22
C VAL A 109 8.64 17.61 -3.04
N PHE A 110 8.31 18.02 -1.82
CA PHE A 110 7.81 19.37 -1.55
C PHE A 110 8.86 20.44 -1.87
N MET A 111 10.12 20.23 -1.47
CA MET A 111 11.21 21.19 -1.72
C MET A 111 11.64 21.21 -3.19
N LEU A 112 11.63 20.06 -3.85
CA LEU A 112 12.10 19.90 -5.23
C LEU A 112 10.96 19.84 -6.24
N ALA A 113 9.73 20.22 -5.87
CA ALA A 113 8.57 20.16 -6.78
C ALA A 113 8.81 20.94 -8.08
N GLU A 114 9.46 22.10 -8.00
CA GLU A 114 9.76 22.95 -9.14
C GLU A 114 10.77 22.30 -10.12
N PRO A 115 11.98 21.89 -9.69
CA PRO A 115 12.91 21.22 -10.59
C PRO A 115 12.43 19.86 -11.07
N LEU A 116 11.67 19.12 -10.24
CA LEU A 116 11.11 17.82 -10.61
C LEU A 116 10.09 17.92 -11.75
N ILE A 117 9.21 18.92 -11.71
CA ILE A 117 8.23 19.15 -12.78
C ILE A 117 8.91 19.75 -14.03
N SER A 118 9.90 20.63 -13.86
CA SER A 118 10.64 21.21 -14.99
C SER A 118 11.40 20.17 -15.83
N LEU A 119 11.74 19.02 -15.22
CA LEU A 119 12.38 17.90 -15.93
C LEU A 119 11.51 17.33 -17.07
N PHE A 120 10.19 17.49 -16.98
CA PHE A 120 9.26 17.07 -18.05
C PHE A 120 9.13 18.07 -19.18
N ASN A 121 9.81 19.22 -19.10
CA ASN A 121 9.87 20.25 -20.15
C ASN A 121 8.49 20.63 -20.72
N ILE A 122 7.53 20.89 -19.81
CA ILE A 122 6.17 21.26 -20.19
C ILE A 122 6.19 22.67 -20.77
N GLU A 123 5.84 22.80 -22.06
CA GLU A 123 5.90 24.06 -22.82
C GLU A 123 4.97 25.16 -22.28
N ARG A 124 3.87 24.78 -21.60
CA ARG A 124 2.88 25.73 -21.06
C ARG A 124 3.18 26.06 -19.59
N PRO A 125 3.52 27.30 -19.26
CA PRO A 125 3.85 27.67 -17.85
C PRO A 125 2.68 27.51 -16.89
N GLU A 126 1.45 27.65 -17.36
CA GLU A 126 0.23 27.44 -16.57
C GLU A 126 0.11 25.98 -16.10
N VAL A 127 0.34 25.03 -17.01
CA VAL A 127 0.31 23.59 -16.72
C VAL A 127 1.40 23.20 -15.74
N ASN A 128 2.58 23.81 -15.88
CA ASN A 128 3.71 23.59 -14.99
C ASN A 128 3.37 24.01 -13.54
N THR A 129 2.77 25.19 -13.38
CA THR A 129 2.33 25.70 -12.07
C THR A 129 1.22 24.82 -11.45
N MET A 130 0.27 24.36 -12.26
CA MET A 130 -0.78 23.44 -11.82
C MET A 130 -0.18 22.10 -11.33
N ALA A 131 0.77 21.55 -12.09
CA ALA A 131 1.45 20.29 -11.72
C ALA A 131 2.24 20.43 -10.41
N GLN A 132 2.94 21.53 -10.21
CA GLN A 132 3.68 21.82 -8.98
C GLN A 132 2.75 21.90 -7.76
N ASN A 133 1.65 22.66 -7.87
CA ASN A 133 0.68 22.81 -6.79
C ASN A 133 0.00 21.48 -6.46
N TYR A 134 -0.38 20.72 -7.49
CA TYR A 134 -0.95 19.39 -7.30
C TYR A 134 0.03 18.44 -6.61
N LEU A 135 1.30 18.45 -7.01
CA LEU A 135 2.35 17.62 -6.42
C LEU A 135 2.61 17.99 -4.95
N ARG A 136 2.65 19.29 -4.62
CA ARG A 136 2.82 19.79 -3.24
C ARG A 136 1.66 19.35 -2.33
N ILE A 137 0.43 19.53 -2.76
CA ILE A 137 -0.76 19.13 -2.00
C ILE A 137 -0.82 17.62 -1.84
N SER A 138 -0.56 16.88 -2.91
CA SER A 138 -0.61 15.41 -2.92
C SER A 138 0.49 14.79 -2.08
N SER A 139 1.67 15.39 -1.98
CA SER A 139 2.77 14.90 -1.14
C SER A 139 2.37 14.84 0.35
N ILE A 140 1.60 15.82 0.83
CA ILE A 140 1.05 15.84 2.19
C ILE A 140 0.00 14.73 2.37
N THR A 141 -0.85 14.54 1.38
CA THR A 141 -1.91 13.51 1.41
C THR A 141 -1.35 12.09 1.46
N VAL A 142 -0.21 11.84 0.81
CA VAL A 142 0.47 10.53 0.86
C VAL A 142 0.87 10.16 2.29
N LEU A 143 1.33 11.11 3.10
CA LEU A 143 1.66 10.87 4.51
C LEU A 143 0.43 10.47 5.33
N ILE A 144 -0.68 11.15 5.13
CA ILE A 144 -1.91 10.95 5.92
C ILE A 144 -2.58 9.61 5.57
N LYS A 145 -2.80 9.33 4.28
CA LYS A 145 -3.49 8.10 3.84
C LYS A 145 -2.79 6.83 4.25
N LYS A 146 -1.46 6.80 4.28
CA LYS A 146 -0.70 5.58 4.56
C LYS A 146 -0.64 5.22 6.04
N ARG A 147 -0.67 6.20 6.94
CA ARG A 147 -0.77 5.94 8.39
C ARG A 147 -2.03 5.14 8.73
N TRP A 148 -3.17 5.51 8.17
CA TRP A 148 -4.46 4.84 8.42
C TRP A 148 -4.50 3.40 7.89
N ARG A 149 -3.92 3.15 6.72
CA ARG A 149 -4.00 1.84 6.07
C ARG A 149 -3.13 0.77 6.75
N ILE A 150 -1.95 1.14 7.23
CA ILE A 150 -1.05 0.21 7.93
C ILE A 150 -1.64 -0.16 9.29
N ASP A 151 -2.14 0.80 10.05
CA ASP A 151 -2.73 0.57 11.37
C ASP A 151 -3.97 -0.32 11.29
N ILE A 152 -4.84 -0.11 10.30
CA ILE A 152 -6.05 -0.90 10.08
C ILE A 152 -5.71 -2.32 9.63
N GLU A 153 -4.80 -2.51 8.68
CA GLU A 153 -4.46 -3.84 8.17
C GLU A 153 -3.75 -4.69 9.23
N ILE A 154 -2.86 -4.09 10.03
CA ILE A 154 -2.21 -4.75 11.17
C ILE A 154 -3.25 -5.06 12.25
N PHE A 155 -4.15 -4.12 12.58
CA PHE A 155 -5.21 -4.31 13.56
C PHE A 155 -6.14 -5.46 13.19
N PHE A 156 -6.64 -5.53 11.95
CA PHE A 156 -7.51 -6.62 11.50
C PHE A 156 -6.80 -7.98 11.48
N ARG A 157 -5.53 -8.03 11.11
CA ARG A 157 -4.74 -9.29 11.13
C ARG A 157 -4.46 -9.77 12.53
N LEU A 158 -4.20 -8.88 13.48
CA LEU A 158 -3.97 -9.22 14.89
C LEU A 158 -5.28 -9.61 15.58
N ALA A 159 -6.36 -8.88 15.37
CA ALA A 159 -7.67 -9.16 15.93
C ALA A 159 -8.24 -10.49 15.42
N GLY A 160 -8.19 -10.75 14.11
CA GLY A 160 -8.67 -12.01 13.52
C GLY A 160 -7.85 -13.24 13.91
N ARG A 161 -6.63 -13.04 14.43
CA ARG A 161 -5.77 -14.11 14.92
C ARG A 161 -5.98 -14.39 16.40
N SER A 162 -6.20 -13.38 17.22
CA SER A 162 -6.55 -13.51 18.65
C SER A 162 -7.77 -14.42 18.83
N ASP A 163 -8.77 -14.28 17.97
CA ASP A 163 -10.01 -15.06 18.02
C ASP A 163 -9.83 -16.53 17.61
N ARG A 164 -8.86 -16.84 16.76
CA ARG A 164 -8.49 -18.23 16.40
C ARG A 164 -7.71 -18.95 17.49
N TYR A 165 -6.80 -18.26 18.16
CA TYR A 165 -6.05 -18.85 19.29
C TYR A 165 -6.93 -19.04 20.52
N GLY A 166 -7.85 -18.12 20.81
CA GLY A 166 -8.83 -18.27 21.89
C GLY A 166 -9.82 -19.42 21.66
N ARG A 167 -10.11 -19.77 20.42
CA ARG A 167 -10.93 -20.95 20.09
C ARG A 167 -10.13 -22.25 20.21
N ALA A 168 -8.91 -22.31 19.70
CA ALA A 168 -8.07 -23.51 19.78
C ALA A 168 -7.74 -23.88 21.24
N SER A 169 -7.45 -22.88 22.08
CA SER A 169 -7.20 -23.08 23.52
C SER A 169 -8.45 -23.62 24.29
N ARG A 170 -9.65 -23.19 23.89
CA ARG A 170 -10.91 -23.69 24.49
C ARG A 170 -11.23 -25.12 24.07
N TYR A 171 -10.88 -25.54 22.87
CA TYR A 171 -11.06 -26.93 22.43
C TYR A 171 -10.10 -27.88 23.15
N GLN A 172 -8.87 -27.47 23.45
CA GLN A 172 -7.94 -28.27 24.23
C GLN A 172 -8.31 -28.36 25.72
N ALA A 173 -8.95 -27.32 26.28
CA ALA A 173 -9.39 -27.33 27.69
C ALA A 173 -10.70 -28.09 27.95
N SER A 174 -11.48 -28.38 26.89
CA SER A 174 -12.76 -29.10 27.01
C SER A 174 -12.68 -30.58 26.63
N GLY A 175 -11.53 -31.08 26.23
CA GLY A 175 -11.28 -32.45 25.77
C GLY A 175 -10.39 -33.28 26.68
N GLY A 176 -10.15 -32.84 27.93
CA GLY A 176 -9.50 -33.61 29.03
C GLY A 176 -10.54 -33.95 30.18
#